data_59bc05226ff07d2cea37b5f072e8b24b
#
_entry.id   59bc05226ff07d2cea37b5f072e8b24b
#
_cell.length_a   1.000
_cell.length_b   1.000
_cell.length_c   1.000
_cell.angle_alpha   90.00
_cell.angle_beta   90.00
_cell.angle_gamma   90.00
#
_symmetry.space_group_name_H-M   'P 1'
#
loop_
_entity.id
_entity.type
_entity.pdbx_description
1 polymer ?
#
loop_
_entity_poly.entity_id
_entity_poly.type
_entity_poly.pdbx_seq_one_letter_code
_entity_poly.pdbx_strand_id
1 'polypeptide(L)'
;MDFADPAQRAAFFAVHNDMPREGPGDRASVVEALRLAGPLPARPDILDLACGPGGQTLDLADLLPDARITALDGYAPFLRDLEARARKAGVLDRISIVHGDMARLPYAPQSFDLIWCEGAAYIIGFDTALAAWKSLLRPRGVLAPTEPVWLKPDPPASVRACWAAYPAMEDVASARRHAAAHGYDILGDFVLSDAAWQTHYYGPLETRLGAAAARLAGDPVAEAVLAEIRGEIECRRAYPEYYGYLFLVLRA
;
A
#
# COMPACT_ATOMS: atom_id res chain seq x y z
N MET A 1 9.87 -15.11 4.22
CA MET A 1 9.12 -15.65 3.05
C MET A 1 9.89 -15.34 1.77
N ASP A 2 10.00 -16.31 0.85
CA ASP A 2 10.62 -16.10 -0.47
C ASP A 2 9.55 -16.16 -1.57
N PHE A 3 9.27 -15.01 -2.18
CA PHE A 3 8.30 -14.90 -3.29
C PHE A 3 8.79 -15.50 -4.61
N ALA A 4 10.07 -15.83 -4.75
CA ALA A 4 10.59 -16.57 -5.89
C ALA A 4 10.23 -18.07 -5.80
N ASP A 5 9.98 -18.60 -4.59
CA ASP A 5 9.47 -19.95 -4.38
C ASP A 5 7.97 -20.04 -4.73
N PRO A 6 7.58 -20.81 -5.76
CA PRO A 6 6.18 -20.90 -6.18
C PRO A 6 5.25 -21.49 -5.09
N ALA A 7 5.73 -22.38 -4.23
CA ALA A 7 4.93 -22.99 -3.18
C ALA A 7 4.64 -21.98 -2.06
N GLN A 8 5.66 -21.24 -1.61
CA GLN A 8 5.48 -20.18 -0.62
C GLN A 8 4.56 -19.08 -1.14
N ARG A 9 4.76 -18.66 -2.40
CA ARG A 9 3.89 -17.68 -3.05
C ARG A 9 2.45 -18.16 -3.15
N ALA A 10 2.21 -19.43 -3.52
CA ALA A 10 0.88 -20.00 -3.58
C ALA A 10 0.19 -20.03 -2.21
N ALA A 11 0.93 -20.40 -1.16
CA ALA A 11 0.43 -20.41 0.21
C ALA A 11 0.07 -19.00 0.71
N PHE A 12 0.92 -18.00 0.43
CA PHE A 12 0.65 -16.60 0.74
C PHE A 12 -0.65 -16.12 0.08
N PHE A 13 -0.77 -16.27 -1.23
CA PHE A 13 -1.96 -15.80 -1.95
C PHE A 13 -3.22 -16.63 -1.64
N ALA A 14 -3.08 -17.85 -1.10
CA ALA A 14 -4.23 -18.59 -0.59
C ALA A 14 -4.92 -17.91 0.60
N VAL A 15 -4.19 -17.07 1.33
CA VAL A 15 -4.72 -16.22 2.42
C VAL A 15 -5.15 -14.85 1.88
N HIS A 16 -4.35 -14.26 1.01
CA HIS A 16 -4.49 -12.88 0.55
C HIS A 16 -5.51 -12.68 -0.59
N ASN A 17 -5.85 -13.72 -1.38
CA ASN A 17 -6.90 -13.59 -2.39
C ASN A 17 -8.25 -13.23 -1.76
N ASP A 18 -9.08 -12.45 -2.49
CA ASP A 18 -10.39 -11.93 -2.05
C ASP A 18 -10.34 -11.01 -0.80
N MET A 19 -9.18 -10.56 -0.37
CA MET A 19 -9.06 -9.54 0.65
C MET A 19 -9.62 -8.19 0.14
N PRO A 20 -10.16 -7.35 1.02
CA PRO A 20 -10.58 -6.00 0.61
C PRO A 20 -9.40 -5.08 0.28
N ARG A 21 -8.26 -5.29 0.95
CA ARG A 21 -6.98 -4.57 0.80
C ARG A 21 -5.83 -5.54 1.09
N GLU A 22 -4.65 -5.21 0.57
CA GLU A 22 -3.42 -5.99 0.80
C GLU A 22 -2.46 -5.30 1.78
N GLY A 23 -2.94 -4.31 2.48
CA GLY A 23 -2.22 -3.59 3.52
C GLY A 23 -3.15 -2.72 4.35
N PRO A 24 -2.65 -2.17 5.46
CA PRO A 24 -3.38 -1.23 6.29
C PRO A 24 -3.81 0.01 5.51
N GLY A 25 -5.02 0.46 5.75
CA GLY A 25 -5.60 1.63 5.12
C GLY A 25 -7.12 1.64 5.27
N ASP A 26 -7.72 2.79 5.15
CA ASP A 26 -9.16 2.97 5.21
C ASP A 26 -9.60 4.22 4.42
N ARG A 27 -10.90 4.34 4.20
CA ARG A 27 -11.47 5.52 3.53
C ARG A 27 -11.18 6.82 4.27
N ALA A 28 -11.09 6.81 5.59
CA ALA A 28 -10.80 8.01 6.38
C ALA A 28 -9.38 8.53 6.09
N SER A 29 -8.42 7.62 5.94
CA SER A 29 -7.05 7.96 5.54
C SER A 29 -6.99 8.54 4.12
N VAL A 30 -7.77 8.00 3.17
CA VAL A 30 -7.87 8.55 1.81
C VAL A 30 -8.44 9.96 1.85
N VAL A 31 -9.52 10.21 2.60
CA VAL A 31 -10.13 11.54 2.77
C VAL A 31 -9.13 12.53 3.35
N GLU A 32 -8.40 12.14 4.41
CA GLU A 32 -7.42 13.03 5.04
C GLU A 32 -6.25 13.35 4.11
N ALA A 33 -5.73 12.37 3.38
CA ALA A 33 -4.66 12.59 2.43
C ALA A 33 -5.10 13.52 1.27
N LEU A 34 -6.32 13.35 0.74
CA LEU A 34 -6.89 14.26 -0.27
C LEU A 34 -7.10 15.68 0.29
N ARG A 35 -7.53 15.81 1.55
CA ARG A 35 -7.66 17.12 2.21
C ARG A 35 -6.29 17.83 2.31
N LEU A 36 -5.23 17.10 2.66
CA LEU A 36 -3.86 17.62 2.74
C LEU A 36 -3.29 17.97 1.35
N ALA A 37 -3.61 17.18 0.33
CA ALA A 37 -3.23 17.45 -1.05
C ALA A 37 -3.77 18.81 -1.56
N GLY A 38 -4.92 19.20 -1.02
CA GLY A 38 -5.65 20.40 -1.46
C GLY A 38 -6.34 20.19 -2.80
N PRO A 39 -6.71 21.27 -3.49
CA PRO A 39 -7.47 21.16 -4.73
C PRO A 39 -6.64 20.52 -5.85
N LEU A 40 -7.18 19.46 -6.44
CA LEU A 40 -6.71 18.85 -7.67
C LEU A 40 -7.42 19.50 -8.88
N PRO A 41 -6.91 19.29 -10.12
CA PRO A 41 -7.63 19.66 -11.33
C PRO A 41 -9.05 19.07 -11.36
N ALA A 42 -9.98 19.68 -12.09
CA ALA A 42 -11.37 19.23 -12.17
C ALA A 42 -11.50 17.77 -12.67
N ARG A 43 -10.56 17.30 -13.50
CA ARG A 43 -10.49 15.94 -14.04
C ARG A 43 -9.07 15.41 -13.87
N PRO A 44 -8.68 15.00 -12.64
CA PRO A 44 -7.31 14.61 -12.38
C PRO A 44 -6.98 13.25 -13.02
N ASP A 45 -5.77 13.13 -13.56
CA ASP A 45 -5.18 11.85 -13.93
C ASP A 45 -4.42 11.29 -12.72
N ILE A 46 -4.86 10.13 -12.26
CA ILE A 46 -4.33 9.47 -11.05
C ILE A 46 -3.63 8.17 -11.44
N LEU A 47 -2.46 7.93 -10.85
CA LEU A 47 -1.78 6.64 -10.90
C LEU A 47 -1.81 6.01 -9.51
N ASP A 48 -2.49 4.88 -9.36
CA ASP A 48 -2.51 4.07 -8.14
C ASP A 48 -1.55 2.88 -8.32
N LEU A 49 -0.43 2.92 -7.62
CA LEU A 49 0.67 1.96 -7.72
C LEU A 49 0.55 0.88 -6.64
N ALA A 50 0.72 -0.38 -7.04
CA ALA A 50 0.47 -1.55 -6.21
C ALA A 50 -0.96 -1.50 -5.65
N CYS A 51 -1.92 -1.30 -6.56
CA CYS A 51 -3.32 -1.06 -6.21
C CYS A 51 -4.00 -2.25 -5.50
N GLY A 52 -3.38 -3.43 -5.54
CA GLY A 52 -3.95 -4.65 -4.97
C GLY A 52 -5.35 -4.94 -5.53
N PRO A 53 -6.26 -5.43 -4.69
CA PRO A 53 -7.66 -5.68 -5.08
C PRO A 53 -8.51 -4.41 -5.15
N GLY A 54 -7.89 -3.22 -5.04
CA GLY A 54 -8.51 -1.93 -5.37
C GLY A 54 -9.26 -1.24 -4.23
N GLY A 55 -8.94 -1.52 -2.97
CA GLY A 55 -9.61 -0.86 -1.86
C GLY A 55 -9.53 0.66 -1.95
N GLN A 56 -8.31 1.21 -1.99
CA GLN A 56 -8.06 2.65 -2.13
C GLN A 56 -8.46 3.18 -3.53
N THR A 57 -8.28 2.37 -4.59
CA THR A 57 -8.69 2.74 -5.95
C THR A 57 -10.17 3.11 -6.01
N LEU A 58 -11.02 2.29 -5.38
CA LEU A 58 -12.46 2.50 -5.34
C LEU A 58 -12.84 3.70 -4.47
N ASP A 59 -12.15 3.92 -3.35
CA ASP A 59 -12.33 5.10 -2.52
C ASP A 59 -11.97 6.38 -3.31
N LEU A 60 -10.84 6.38 -4.05
CA LEU A 60 -10.44 7.48 -4.92
C LEU A 60 -11.48 7.74 -6.02
N ALA A 61 -11.98 6.67 -6.67
CA ALA A 61 -12.98 6.79 -7.73
C ALA A 61 -14.32 7.36 -7.24
N ASP A 62 -14.70 7.07 -6.00
CA ASP A 62 -15.93 7.61 -5.39
C ASP A 62 -15.75 9.07 -4.92
N LEU A 63 -14.61 9.38 -4.28
CA LEU A 63 -14.30 10.72 -3.77
C LEU A 63 -13.99 11.73 -4.87
N LEU A 64 -13.50 11.27 -6.02
CA LEU A 64 -13.11 12.07 -7.17
C LEU A 64 -13.87 11.59 -8.43
N PRO A 65 -15.16 11.93 -8.56
CA PRO A 65 -16.05 11.34 -9.57
C PRO A 65 -15.65 11.63 -11.02
N ASP A 66 -14.87 12.68 -11.25
CA ASP A 66 -14.37 13.05 -12.58
C ASP A 66 -12.93 12.57 -12.86
N ALA A 67 -12.28 11.89 -11.90
CA ALA A 67 -10.92 11.40 -12.07
C ALA A 67 -10.83 10.26 -13.09
N ARG A 68 -9.69 10.19 -13.78
CA ARG A 68 -9.24 9.01 -14.53
C ARG A 68 -8.15 8.33 -13.73
N ILE A 69 -8.34 7.07 -13.40
CA ILE A 69 -7.41 6.31 -12.55
C ILE A 69 -6.74 5.24 -13.38
N THR A 70 -5.41 5.22 -13.39
CA THR A 70 -4.62 4.08 -13.83
C THR A 70 -4.24 3.29 -12.59
N ALA A 71 -4.78 2.09 -12.42
CA ALA A 71 -4.53 1.21 -11.30
C ALA A 71 -3.58 0.09 -11.73
N LEU A 72 -2.38 0.06 -11.17
CA LEU A 72 -1.30 -0.85 -11.54
C LEU A 72 -0.96 -1.79 -10.40
N ASP A 73 -0.85 -3.08 -10.70
CA ASP A 73 -0.35 -4.09 -9.76
C ASP A 73 0.42 -5.20 -10.50
N GLY A 74 1.36 -5.83 -9.81
CA GLY A 74 2.15 -6.95 -10.34
C GLY A 74 1.47 -8.31 -10.22
N TYR A 75 0.33 -8.42 -9.51
CA TYR A 75 -0.36 -9.69 -9.31
C TYR A 75 -1.73 -9.71 -9.98
N ALA A 76 -1.81 -10.40 -11.12
CA ALA A 76 -3.00 -10.41 -11.96
C ALA A 76 -4.31 -10.86 -11.26
N PRO A 77 -4.33 -11.76 -10.25
CA PRO A 77 -5.56 -12.05 -9.52
C PRO A 77 -6.16 -10.84 -8.82
N PHE A 78 -5.37 -9.99 -8.16
CA PHE A 78 -5.85 -8.76 -7.53
C PHE A 78 -6.52 -7.83 -8.54
N LEU A 79 -5.95 -7.72 -9.75
CA LEU A 79 -6.51 -6.90 -10.81
C LEU A 79 -7.87 -7.41 -11.30
N ARG A 80 -8.10 -8.74 -11.29
CA ARG A 80 -9.42 -9.32 -11.57
C ARG A 80 -10.45 -8.97 -10.49
N ASP A 81 -10.01 -8.98 -9.22
CA ASP A 81 -10.85 -8.58 -8.10
C ASP A 81 -11.21 -7.09 -8.19
N LEU A 82 -10.23 -6.24 -8.47
CA LEU A 82 -10.47 -4.82 -8.73
C LEU A 82 -11.47 -4.61 -9.87
N GLU A 83 -11.27 -5.31 -11.01
CA GLU A 83 -12.19 -5.19 -12.17
C GLU A 83 -13.62 -5.55 -11.80
N ALA A 84 -13.80 -6.67 -11.10
CA ALA A 84 -15.12 -7.11 -10.66
C ALA A 84 -15.76 -6.12 -9.69
N ARG A 85 -15.01 -5.59 -8.75
CA ARG A 85 -15.47 -4.58 -7.77
C ARG A 85 -15.79 -3.24 -8.44
N ALA A 86 -14.93 -2.76 -9.34
CA ALA A 86 -15.15 -1.51 -10.07
C ALA A 86 -16.38 -1.59 -10.98
N ARG A 87 -16.60 -2.75 -11.63
CA ARG A 87 -17.81 -3.01 -12.40
C ARG A 87 -19.07 -2.99 -11.52
N LYS A 88 -19.02 -3.64 -10.36
CA LYS A 88 -20.13 -3.65 -9.40
C LYS A 88 -20.42 -2.24 -8.84
N ALA A 89 -19.40 -1.43 -8.64
CA ALA A 89 -19.53 -0.05 -8.19
C ALA A 89 -19.92 0.94 -9.29
N GLY A 90 -19.95 0.51 -10.57
CA GLY A 90 -20.31 1.37 -11.71
C GLY A 90 -19.24 2.42 -12.06
N VAL A 91 -17.96 2.16 -11.74
CA VAL A 91 -16.85 3.11 -11.94
C VAL A 91 -15.75 2.58 -12.89
N LEU A 92 -15.94 1.38 -13.45
CA LEU A 92 -14.93 0.72 -14.27
C LEU A 92 -14.55 1.52 -15.54
N ASP A 93 -15.45 2.30 -16.08
CA ASP A 93 -15.23 3.14 -17.27
C ASP A 93 -14.17 4.24 -17.05
N ARG A 94 -13.87 4.56 -15.78
CA ARG A 94 -12.87 5.57 -15.39
C ARG A 94 -11.59 4.97 -14.85
N ILE A 95 -11.49 3.63 -14.76
CA ILE A 95 -10.34 2.92 -14.20
C ILE A 95 -9.67 2.08 -15.28
N SER A 96 -8.45 2.45 -15.65
CA SER A 96 -7.57 1.65 -16.50
C SER A 96 -6.78 0.68 -15.64
N ILE A 97 -7.05 -0.61 -15.76
CA ILE A 97 -6.40 -1.67 -14.98
C ILE A 97 -5.17 -2.15 -15.73
N VAL A 98 -4.00 -2.09 -15.09
CA VAL A 98 -2.70 -2.39 -15.72
C VAL A 98 -1.94 -3.43 -14.90
N HIS A 99 -1.59 -4.55 -15.53
CA HIS A 99 -0.63 -5.50 -14.98
C HIS A 99 0.78 -5.04 -15.29
N GLY A 100 1.57 -4.71 -14.27
CA GLY A 100 2.89 -4.13 -14.45
C GLY A 100 3.74 -4.07 -13.19
N ASP A 101 4.97 -3.61 -13.36
CA ASP A 101 5.96 -3.45 -12.30
C ASP A 101 6.07 -1.96 -11.94
N MET A 102 5.81 -1.60 -10.69
CA MET A 102 5.91 -0.22 -10.19
C MET A 102 7.34 0.35 -10.22
N ALA A 103 8.35 -0.52 -10.35
CA ALA A 103 9.74 -0.12 -10.54
C ALA A 103 10.07 0.23 -12.00
N ARG A 104 9.20 -0.12 -12.96
CA ARG A 104 9.44 0.04 -14.40
C ARG A 104 8.20 0.57 -15.11
N LEU A 105 7.91 1.84 -14.90
CA LEU A 105 6.69 2.48 -15.37
C LEU A 105 6.87 3.04 -16.79
N PRO A 106 6.08 2.59 -17.78
CA PRO A 106 6.22 3.00 -19.18
C PRO A 106 5.45 4.29 -19.50
N TYR A 107 5.38 5.23 -18.54
CA TYR A 107 4.66 6.48 -18.72
C TYR A 107 5.60 7.63 -19.06
N ALA A 108 5.12 8.55 -19.87
CA ALA A 108 5.83 9.79 -20.16
C ALA A 108 5.98 10.67 -18.90
N PRO A 109 7.03 11.48 -18.80
CA PRO A 109 7.12 12.48 -17.75
C PRO A 109 5.87 13.37 -17.70
N GLN A 110 5.52 13.86 -16.52
CA GLN A 110 4.41 14.80 -16.30
C GLN A 110 3.04 14.27 -16.82
N SER A 111 2.76 12.99 -16.57
CA SER A 111 1.52 12.35 -17.00
C SER A 111 0.40 12.41 -15.96
N PHE A 112 0.74 12.56 -14.67
CA PHE A 112 -0.22 12.42 -13.58
C PHE A 112 -0.29 13.66 -12.68
N ASP A 113 -1.50 13.94 -12.20
CA ASP A 113 -1.76 14.99 -11.22
C ASP A 113 -1.59 14.47 -9.79
N LEU A 114 -1.87 13.16 -9.60
CA LEU A 114 -1.73 12.46 -8.32
C LEU A 114 -1.13 11.07 -8.56
N ILE A 115 -0.11 10.71 -7.79
CA ILE A 115 0.38 9.35 -7.67
C ILE A 115 0.09 8.87 -6.26
N TRP A 116 -0.55 7.71 -6.17
CA TRP A 116 -0.96 7.07 -4.92
C TRP A 116 -0.26 5.73 -4.75
N CYS A 117 0.19 5.40 -3.52
CA CYS A 117 0.81 4.11 -3.23
C CYS A 117 0.66 3.77 -1.74
N GLU A 118 -0.26 2.89 -1.40
CA GLU A 118 -0.41 2.40 -0.03
C GLU A 118 0.31 1.08 0.19
N GLY A 119 1.13 1.01 1.23
CA GLY A 119 1.74 -0.24 1.72
C GLY A 119 2.79 -0.88 0.80
N ALA A 120 3.36 -0.15 -0.18
CA ALA A 120 4.22 -0.78 -1.16
C ALA A 120 5.48 0.02 -1.56
N ALA A 121 5.59 1.30 -1.27
CA ALA A 121 6.74 2.11 -1.68
C ALA A 121 8.08 1.51 -1.19
N TYR A 122 8.11 1.00 0.02
CA TYR A 122 9.27 0.36 0.64
C TYR A 122 9.77 -0.89 -0.11
N ILE A 123 8.93 -1.56 -0.90
CA ILE A 123 9.29 -2.79 -1.65
C ILE A 123 10.39 -2.51 -2.68
N ILE A 124 10.35 -1.35 -3.31
CA ILE A 124 11.41 -0.91 -4.25
C ILE A 124 12.44 0.01 -3.59
N GLY A 125 12.25 0.28 -2.30
CA GLY A 125 13.02 1.25 -1.52
C GLY A 125 12.44 2.65 -1.62
N PHE A 126 12.23 3.29 -0.47
CA PHE A 126 11.52 4.57 -0.37
C PHE A 126 12.19 5.68 -1.19
N ASP A 127 13.53 5.83 -1.10
CA ASP A 127 14.27 6.80 -1.92
C ASP A 127 14.14 6.54 -3.43
N THR A 128 14.17 5.27 -3.83
CA THR A 128 13.96 4.87 -5.23
C THR A 128 12.57 5.27 -5.71
N ALA A 129 11.55 5.02 -4.90
CA ALA A 129 10.17 5.39 -5.18
C ALA A 129 10.03 6.91 -5.32
N LEU A 130 10.56 7.68 -4.37
CA LEU A 130 10.53 9.15 -4.40
C LEU A 130 11.19 9.70 -5.67
N ALA A 131 12.37 9.19 -6.03
CA ALA A 131 13.10 9.64 -7.22
C ALA A 131 12.38 9.28 -8.53
N ALA A 132 11.97 8.01 -8.67
CA ALA A 132 11.40 7.50 -9.91
C ALA A 132 10.04 8.13 -10.22
N TRP A 133 9.17 8.25 -9.22
CA TRP A 133 7.79 8.70 -9.43
C TRP A 133 7.66 10.21 -9.57
N LYS A 134 8.63 11.00 -9.07
CA LYS A 134 8.63 12.45 -9.20
C LYS A 134 8.53 12.92 -10.65
N SER A 135 9.29 12.29 -11.55
CA SER A 135 9.32 12.67 -12.96
C SER A 135 7.98 12.48 -13.67
N LEU A 136 7.13 11.59 -13.15
CA LEU A 136 5.81 11.29 -13.71
C LEU A 136 4.75 12.31 -13.30
N LEU A 137 5.00 13.09 -12.24
CA LEU A 137 4.10 14.11 -11.77
C LEU A 137 4.16 15.36 -12.64
N ARG A 138 2.99 15.90 -12.94
CA ARG A 138 2.87 17.26 -13.53
C ARG A 138 3.41 18.31 -12.58
N PRO A 139 3.72 19.52 -13.07
CA PRO A 139 4.08 20.62 -12.19
C PRO A 139 3.02 20.83 -11.10
N ARG A 140 3.43 20.84 -9.84
CA ARG A 140 2.57 20.87 -8.64
C ARG A 140 1.72 19.60 -8.43
N GLY A 141 1.98 18.51 -9.14
CA GLY A 141 1.37 17.21 -8.88
C GLY A 141 1.74 16.67 -7.49
N VAL A 142 0.95 15.76 -7.00
CA VAL A 142 1.06 15.22 -5.63
C VAL A 142 1.44 13.76 -5.65
N LEU A 143 2.37 13.37 -4.80
CA LEU A 143 2.67 11.97 -4.45
C LEU A 143 2.11 11.69 -3.05
N ALA A 144 1.32 10.64 -2.91
CA ALA A 144 0.68 10.23 -1.67
C ALA A 144 1.03 8.77 -1.31
N PRO A 145 2.24 8.51 -0.79
CA PRO A 145 2.68 7.18 -0.39
C PRO A 145 2.44 6.94 1.10
N THR A 146 2.34 5.65 1.48
CA THR A 146 2.59 5.26 2.87
C THR A 146 3.95 4.58 3.00
N GLU A 147 4.64 4.85 4.10
CA GLU A 147 5.95 4.31 4.43
C GLU A 147 5.93 3.73 5.85
N PRO A 148 6.41 2.48 6.07
CA PRO A 148 6.56 1.95 7.42
C PRO A 148 7.64 2.70 8.18
N VAL A 149 7.32 3.11 9.41
CA VAL A 149 8.22 3.91 10.24
C VAL A 149 8.21 3.45 11.70
N TRP A 150 9.35 3.67 12.37
CA TRP A 150 9.41 3.58 13.81
C TRP A 150 8.73 4.79 14.45
N LEU A 151 7.81 4.54 15.39
CA LEU A 151 7.10 5.57 16.14
C LEU A 151 7.77 5.89 17.48
N LYS A 152 8.60 4.97 17.98
CA LYS A 152 9.40 5.13 19.19
C LYS A 152 10.87 4.79 18.93
N PRO A 153 11.80 5.47 19.61
CA PRO A 153 13.21 5.08 19.56
C PRO A 153 13.40 3.71 20.22
N ASP A 154 14.47 3.05 19.84
CA ASP A 154 14.93 1.78 20.43
C ASP A 154 13.85 0.68 20.54
N PRO A 155 13.20 0.29 19.41
CA PRO A 155 12.23 -0.78 19.45
C PRO A 155 12.88 -2.08 19.95
N PRO A 156 12.17 -2.90 20.76
CA PRO A 156 12.65 -4.20 21.23
C PRO A 156 13.15 -5.10 20.09
N ALA A 157 14.08 -5.99 20.40
CA ALA A 157 14.61 -6.93 19.40
C ALA A 157 13.52 -7.78 18.73
N SER A 158 12.48 -8.16 19.47
CA SER A 158 11.31 -8.86 18.94
C SER A 158 10.56 -8.05 17.87
N VAL A 159 10.39 -6.75 18.09
CA VAL A 159 9.74 -5.85 17.13
C VAL A 159 10.62 -5.63 15.90
N ARG A 160 11.93 -5.47 16.09
CA ARG A 160 12.87 -5.39 14.94
C ARG A 160 12.85 -6.67 14.10
N ALA A 161 12.71 -7.83 14.74
CA ALA A 161 12.62 -9.10 14.02
C ALA A 161 11.37 -9.20 13.13
N CYS A 162 10.25 -8.59 13.52
CA CYS A 162 9.05 -8.54 12.68
C CYS A 162 9.30 -7.76 11.37
N TRP A 163 10.21 -6.80 11.38
CA TRP A 163 10.57 -5.96 10.23
C TRP A 163 11.94 -6.32 9.64
N ALA A 164 12.44 -7.53 9.89
CA ALA A 164 13.74 -7.98 9.39
C ALA A 164 13.83 -7.96 7.84
N ALA A 165 12.70 -8.10 7.15
CA ALA A 165 12.62 -7.99 5.70
C ALA A 165 12.79 -6.54 5.17
N TYR A 166 12.64 -5.53 6.04
CA TYR A 166 12.85 -4.13 5.70
C TYR A 166 13.81 -3.44 6.70
N PRO A 167 15.11 -3.78 6.66
CA PRO A 167 16.11 -3.24 7.60
C PRO A 167 16.35 -1.74 7.42
N ALA A 168 15.95 -1.16 6.29
CA ALA A 168 16.03 0.28 6.01
C ALA A 168 14.92 1.11 6.67
N MET A 169 14.04 0.49 7.46
CA MET A 169 12.97 1.20 8.16
C MET A 169 13.54 2.21 9.16
N GLU A 170 13.13 3.46 9.01
CA GLU A 170 13.57 4.58 9.83
C GLU A 170 12.40 5.24 10.58
N ASP A 171 12.63 6.39 11.22
CA ASP A 171 11.60 7.14 11.94
C ASP A 171 10.87 8.16 11.04
N VAL A 172 9.80 8.74 11.57
CA VAL A 172 8.99 9.77 10.90
C VAL A 172 9.85 10.96 10.44
N ALA A 173 10.81 11.40 11.25
CA ALA A 173 11.65 12.55 10.92
C ALA A 173 12.58 12.22 9.74
N SER A 174 13.09 11.00 9.68
CA SER A 174 13.88 10.49 8.56
C SER A 174 13.08 10.45 7.27
N ALA A 175 11.88 9.86 7.29
CA ALA A 175 11.01 9.80 6.11
C ALA A 175 10.72 11.20 5.54
N ARG A 176 10.49 12.19 6.41
CA ARG A 176 10.35 13.60 5.99
C ARG A 176 11.63 14.17 5.38
N ARG A 177 12.80 13.85 5.95
CA ARG A 177 14.09 14.30 5.38
C ARG A 177 14.34 13.71 4.00
N HIS A 178 14.04 12.43 3.80
CA HIS A 178 14.13 11.78 2.48
C HIS A 178 13.24 12.48 1.46
N ALA A 179 11.97 12.72 1.78
CA ALA A 179 11.06 13.45 0.89
C ALA A 179 11.59 14.85 0.53
N ALA A 180 12.07 15.61 1.53
CA ALA A 180 12.65 16.94 1.30
C ALA A 180 13.95 16.89 0.48
N ALA A 181 14.82 15.89 0.70
CA ALA A 181 16.06 15.71 -0.04
C ALA A 181 15.81 15.39 -1.53
N HIS A 182 14.69 14.72 -1.84
CA HIS A 182 14.23 14.52 -3.23
C HIS A 182 13.49 15.75 -3.79
N GLY A 183 13.46 16.87 -3.04
CA GLY A 183 12.90 18.14 -3.51
C GLY A 183 11.38 18.18 -3.53
N TYR A 184 10.72 17.41 -2.68
CA TYR A 184 9.29 17.52 -2.46
C TYR A 184 8.97 18.56 -1.37
N ASP A 185 7.89 19.32 -1.56
CA ASP A 185 7.26 20.08 -0.50
C ASP A 185 6.31 19.16 0.28
N ILE A 186 6.49 19.04 1.59
CA ILE A 186 5.61 18.25 2.45
C ILE A 186 4.36 19.07 2.74
N LEU A 187 3.22 18.66 2.16
CA LEU A 187 1.93 19.32 2.39
C LEU A 187 1.33 18.91 3.75
N GLY A 188 1.65 17.73 4.21
CA GLY A 188 1.27 17.18 5.48
C GLY A 188 1.57 15.70 5.55
N ASP A 189 1.42 15.13 6.72
CA ASP A 189 1.54 13.70 6.98
C ASP A 189 0.74 13.31 8.21
N PHE A 190 0.45 12.02 8.35
CA PHE A 190 -0.16 11.43 9.53
C PHE A 190 0.15 9.94 9.62
N VAL A 191 0.11 9.39 10.81
CA VAL A 191 0.23 7.94 11.02
C VAL A 191 -1.13 7.31 10.89
N LEU A 192 -1.23 6.20 10.17
CA LEU A 192 -2.48 5.44 10.04
C LEU A 192 -3.01 5.02 11.42
N SER A 193 -4.32 5.13 11.59
CA SER A 193 -5.00 4.75 12.82
C SER A 193 -4.95 3.24 13.07
N ASP A 194 -5.11 2.80 14.31
CA ASP A 194 -5.23 1.36 14.62
C ASP A 194 -6.43 0.71 13.92
N ALA A 195 -7.51 1.47 13.66
CA ALA A 195 -8.66 0.98 12.91
C ALA A 195 -8.31 0.59 11.48
N ALA A 196 -7.44 1.35 10.81
CA ALA A 196 -6.95 1.04 9.47
C ALA A 196 -6.19 -0.30 9.41
N TRP A 197 -5.47 -0.64 10.48
CA TRP A 197 -4.79 -1.93 10.63
C TRP A 197 -5.76 -3.07 10.96
N GLN A 198 -6.59 -2.90 11.99
CA GLN A 198 -7.38 -3.99 12.55
C GLN A 198 -8.65 -4.27 11.74
N THR A 199 -9.45 -3.24 11.45
CA THR A 199 -10.78 -3.43 10.85
C THR A 199 -10.70 -3.80 9.38
N HIS A 200 -9.76 -3.20 8.64
CA HIS A 200 -9.73 -3.29 7.19
C HIS A 200 -8.64 -4.20 6.63
N TYR A 201 -7.68 -4.63 7.48
CA TYR A 201 -6.60 -5.53 7.06
C TYR A 201 -6.51 -6.78 7.94
N TYR A 202 -6.07 -6.68 9.19
CA TYR A 202 -5.80 -7.88 10.00
C TYR A 202 -7.05 -8.68 10.40
N GLY A 203 -8.20 -8.05 10.65
CA GLY A 203 -9.43 -8.79 10.96
C GLY A 203 -9.89 -9.71 9.81
N PRO A 204 -10.02 -9.19 8.57
CA PRO A 204 -10.24 -10.02 7.39
C PRO A 204 -9.14 -11.08 7.19
N LEU A 205 -7.87 -10.72 7.34
CA LEU A 205 -6.72 -11.61 7.15
C LEU A 205 -6.75 -12.79 8.15
N GLU A 206 -7.04 -12.57 9.43
CA GLU A 206 -7.18 -13.61 10.44
C GLU A 206 -8.28 -14.62 10.09
N THR A 207 -9.42 -14.10 9.61
CA THR A 207 -10.52 -14.98 9.18
C THR A 207 -10.10 -15.90 8.05
N ARG A 208 -9.37 -15.36 7.06
CA ARG A 208 -8.87 -16.14 5.94
C ARG A 208 -7.73 -17.08 6.33
N LEU A 209 -6.85 -16.64 7.22
CA LEU A 209 -5.76 -17.46 7.76
C LEU A 209 -6.30 -18.72 8.43
N GLY A 210 -7.38 -18.63 9.21
CA GLY A 210 -8.04 -19.79 9.82
C GLY A 210 -8.58 -20.77 8.77
N ALA A 211 -9.24 -20.26 7.73
CA ALA A 211 -9.77 -21.10 6.63
C ALA A 211 -8.64 -21.73 5.80
N ALA A 212 -7.56 -21.00 5.52
CA ALA A 212 -6.40 -21.51 4.79
C ALA A 212 -5.66 -22.59 5.59
N ALA A 213 -5.50 -22.41 6.90
CA ALA A 213 -4.86 -23.41 7.78
C ALA A 213 -5.58 -24.77 7.75
N ALA A 214 -6.91 -24.75 7.76
CA ALA A 214 -7.69 -26.00 7.65
C ALA A 214 -7.51 -26.70 6.29
N ARG A 215 -7.41 -25.92 5.20
CA ARG A 215 -7.30 -26.42 3.84
C ARG A 215 -5.89 -26.93 3.49
N LEU A 216 -4.86 -26.29 4.04
CA LEU A 216 -3.45 -26.54 3.72
C LEU A 216 -2.74 -27.36 4.81
N ALA A 217 -3.50 -27.96 5.76
CA ALA A 217 -2.95 -28.79 6.82
C ALA A 217 -2.15 -29.97 6.25
N GLY A 218 -0.95 -30.20 6.82
CA GLY A 218 -0.04 -31.26 6.37
C GLY A 218 0.91 -30.84 5.23
N ASP A 219 0.83 -29.61 4.72
CA ASP A 219 1.82 -29.04 3.82
C ASP A 219 2.81 -28.19 4.64
N PRO A 220 4.06 -28.64 4.86
CA PRO A 220 5.01 -27.93 5.72
C PRO A 220 5.43 -26.57 5.19
N VAL A 221 5.43 -26.37 3.85
CA VAL A 221 5.73 -25.06 3.26
C VAL A 221 4.60 -24.08 3.54
N ALA A 222 3.37 -24.51 3.33
CA ALA A 222 2.21 -23.68 3.62
C ALA A 222 2.10 -23.37 5.12
N GLU A 223 2.30 -24.36 6.00
CA GLU A 223 2.27 -24.13 7.46
C GLU A 223 3.31 -23.11 7.91
N ALA A 224 4.52 -23.11 7.33
CA ALA A 224 5.54 -22.11 7.62
C ALA A 224 5.10 -20.70 7.19
N VAL A 225 4.55 -20.54 5.98
CA VAL A 225 4.02 -19.25 5.48
C VAL A 225 2.86 -18.76 6.37
N LEU A 226 1.93 -19.63 6.74
CA LEU A 226 0.82 -19.28 7.61
C LEU A 226 1.30 -18.85 9.01
N ALA A 227 2.37 -19.47 9.51
CA ALA A 227 3.00 -19.09 10.78
C ALA A 227 3.64 -17.70 10.71
N GLU A 228 4.32 -17.34 9.59
CA GLU A 228 4.86 -16.00 9.38
C GLU A 228 3.74 -14.93 9.36
N ILE A 229 2.65 -15.17 8.62
CA ILE A 229 1.48 -14.25 8.59
C ILE A 229 0.88 -14.07 9.99
N ARG A 230 0.74 -15.17 10.75
CA ARG A 230 0.25 -15.11 12.13
C ARG A 230 1.18 -14.30 13.01
N GLY A 231 2.49 -14.49 12.88
CA GLY A 231 3.51 -13.77 13.62
C GLY A 231 3.46 -12.25 13.36
N GLU A 232 3.20 -11.84 12.11
CA GLU A 232 3.00 -10.43 11.73
C GLU A 232 1.80 -9.83 12.48
N ILE A 233 0.65 -10.49 12.46
CA ILE A 233 -0.57 -10.05 13.15
C ILE A 233 -0.34 -9.95 14.67
N GLU A 234 0.30 -10.97 15.26
CA GLU A 234 0.63 -11.01 16.69
C GLU A 234 1.61 -9.90 17.08
N CYS A 235 2.61 -9.64 16.23
CA CYS A 235 3.55 -8.54 16.44
C CYS A 235 2.83 -7.20 16.48
N ARG A 236 1.96 -6.90 15.52
CA ARG A 236 1.18 -5.65 15.54
C ARG A 236 0.30 -5.53 16.76
N ARG A 237 -0.34 -6.62 17.16
CA ARG A 237 -1.20 -6.64 18.35
C ARG A 237 -0.43 -6.39 19.64
N ALA A 238 0.78 -6.95 19.74
CA ALA A 238 1.60 -6.82 20.94
C ALA A 238 2.34 -5.47 21.04
N TYR A 239 2.63 -4.84 19.90
CA TYR A 239 3.53 -3.67 19.83
C TYR A 239 3.00 -2.54 18.93
N PRO A 240 1.72 -2.16 19.02
CA PRO A 240 1.11 -1.17 18.12
C PRO A 240 1.77 0.22 18.23
N GLU A 241 2.39 0.52 19.36
CA GLU A 241 3.00 1.82 19.63
C GLU A 241 4.42 2.00 19.10
N TYR A 242 5.08 0.92 18.63
CA TYR A 242 6.48 0.99 18.18
C TYR A 242 6.64 1.28 16.70
N TYR A 243 5.66 0.91 15.87
CA TYR A 243 5.71 1.13 14.42
C TYR A 243 4.32 1.40 13.83
N GLY A 244 4.33 2.01 12.67
CA GLY A 244 3.11 2.28 11.93
C GLY A 244 3.41 2.63 10.49
N TYR A 245 2.38 2.87 9.70
CA TYR A 245 2.53 3.48 8.39
C TYR A 245 2.32 4.99 8.50
N LEU A 246 3.34 5.73 8.08
CA LEU A 246 3.27 7.17 7.87
C LEU A 246 2.68 7.42 6.48
N PHE A 247 1.54 8.07 6.42
CA PHE A 247 0.99 8.60 5.18
C PHE A 247 1.62 9.96 4.92
N LEU A 248 2.32 10.11 3.81
CA LEU A 248 2.93 11.36 3.38
C LEU A 248 2.13 11.95 2.23
N VAL A 249 1.96 13.27 2.22
CA VAL A 249 1.36 14.00 1.10
C VAL A 249 2.38 15.03 0.63
N LEU A 250 2.93 14.81 -0.56
CA LEU A 250 4.13 15.43 -1.07
C LEU A 250 3.85 16.12 -2.41
N ARG A 251 4.24 17.39 -2.54
CA ARG A 251 4.11 18.14 -3.80
C ARG A 251 5.44 18.15 -4.55
N ALA A 252 5.40 17.84 -5.87
CA ALA A 252 6.56 17.89 -6.77
C ALA A 252 6.89 19.33 -7.24
#